data_32534b0252854469e32271e9a9069793
#
_entry.id   32534b0252854469e32271e9a9069793
#
_cell.length_a   1.000
_cell.length_b   1.000
_cell.length_c   1.000
_cell.angle_alpha   90.00
_cell.angle_beta   90.00
_cell.angle_gamma   90.00
#
_symmetry.space_group_name_H-M   'P 1'
#
loop_
_entity.id
_entity.type
_entity.pdbx_description
1 polymer ?
#
loop_
_entity_poly.entity_id
_entity_poly.type
_entity_poly.pdbx_seq_one_letter_code
_entity_poly.pdbx_strand_id
1 'polypeptide(L)'
;MKKLILSLALCCAATNFFAQNTDPAQLVNEGKAALESKNYQLAFTKFSTYLTQTNNQDSVIAFNCGVCADKIKKPADALKYFDIAVQKKYNLANAYIGKAGALKDLKKNDEYVATLKEGLEAVPGNKTLTRMYATYYVNQGIVAQKAKKVDDAEGAFKQALAIQPDNVNALNSLGVVKAPLH
;
A
#
# COMPACT_ATOMS: atom_id res chain seq x y z
N MET A 1 -25.37 14.16 70.72
CA MET A 1 -24.29 14.18 69.74
C MET A 1 -24.74 13.29 68.59
N LYS A 2 -25.29 13.92 67.53
CA LYS A 2 -25.84 13.18 66.37
C LYS A 2 -24.76 13.15 65.32
N LYS A 3 -24.29 11.92 64.97
CA LYS A 3 -23.34 11.69 63.87
C LYS A 3 -24.10 11.75 62.55
N LEU A 4 -23.82 12.78 61.74
CA LEU A 4 -24.29 12.89 60.38
C LEU A 4 -23.45 11.97 59.52
N ILE A 5 -24.03 10.89 58.99
CA ILE A 5 -23.42 10.04 58.00
C ILE A 5 -23.74 10.64 56.65
N LEU A 6 -22.75 11.26 56.01
CA LEU A 6 -22.85 11.79 54.65
C LEU A 6 -22.59 10.62 53.69
N SER A 7 -23.67 10.04 53.17
CA SER A 7 -23.57 9.02 52.10
C SER A 7 -23.25 9.72 50.78
N LEU A 8 -21.99 9.59 50.40
CA LEU A 8 -21.53 10.00 49.06
C LEU A 8 -22.06 8.99 48.03
N ALA A 9 -23.20 9.30 47.42
CA ALA A 9 -23.69 8.55 46.29
C ALA A 9 -22.76 8.78 45.12
N LEU A 10 -21.85 7.83 44.87
CA LEU A 10 -21.00 7.79 43.70
C LEU A 10 -21.89 7.45 42.49
N CYS A 11 -22.40 8.48 41.81
CA CYS A 11 -22.99 8.33 40.49
C CYS A 11 -21.90 7.87 39.53
N CYS A 12 -21.73 6.55 39.41
CA CYS A 12 -21.09 5.95 38.24
C CYS A 12 -22.01 6.26 37.05
N ALA A 13 -21.77 7.39 36.41
CA ALA A 13 -22.24 7.62 35.05
C ALA A 13 -21.51 6.56 34.19
N ALA A 14 -22.12 5.39 34.09
CA ALA A 14 -21.81 4.46 33.02
C ALA A 14 -22.16 5.22 31.74
N THR A 15 -21.19 5.91 31.19
CA THR A 15 -21.24 6.31 29.80
C THR A 15 -21.28 5.00 29.01
N ASN A 16 -22.51 4.54 28.75
CA ASN A 16 -22.76 3.57 27.71
C ASN A 16 -22.23 4.19 26.42
N PHE A 17 -20.96 3.88 26.14
CA PHE A 17 -20.41 3.98 24.81
C PHE A 17 -21.18 2.92 24.00
N PHE A 18 -22.43 3.25 23.66
CA PHE A 18 -23.09 2.62 22.53
C PHE A 18 -22.20 2.97 21.34
N ALA A 19 -21.28 2.11 21.02
CA ALA A 19 -20.74 2.07 19.68
C ALA A 19 -21.97 2.07 18.78
N GLN A 20 -22.27 3.21 18.19
CA GLN A 20 -23.38 3.40 17.28
C GLN A 20 -23.14 2.36 16.19
N ASN A 21 -23.88 1.25 16.25
CA ASN A 21 -23.76 0.15 15.30
C ASN A 21 -24.39 0.66 14.00
N THR A 22 -23.63 1.54 13.31
CA THR A 22 -24.07 2.14 12.07
C THR A 22 -24.32 0.98 11.09
N ASP A 23 -25.45 1.01 10.42
CA ASP A 23 -25.81 0.02 9.41
C ASP A 23 -24.65 -0.16 8.42
N PRO A 24 -24.15 -1.38 8.19
CA PRO A 24 -23.10 -1.65 7.21
C PRO A 24 -23.40 -1.10 5.82
N ALA A 25 -24.66 -1.14 5.38
CA ALA A 25 -25.06 -0.57 4.09
C ALA A 25 -24.91 0.97 4.07
N GLN A 26 -25.24 1.64 5.17
CA GLN A 26 -25.05 3.08 5.30
C GLN A 26 -23.56 3.44 5.24
N LEU A 27 -22.69 2.70 5.93
CA LEU A 27 -21.24 2.93 5.91
C LEU A 27 -20.68 2.83 4.48
N VAL A 28 -21.12 1.84 3.71
CA VAL A 28 -20.69 1.68 2.31
C VAL A 28 -21.17 2.85 1.46
N ASN A 29 -22.43 3.28 1.59
CA ASN A 29 -22.98 4.39 0.81
C ASN A 29 -22.29 5.72 1.13
N GLU A 30 -22.09 6.01 2.41
CA GLU A 30 -21.37 7.21 2.85
C GLU A 30 -19.90 7.19 2.40
N GLY A 31 -19.26 6.02 2.49
CA GLY A 31 -17.88 5.83 2.00
C GLY A 31 -17.74 6.05 0.50
N LYS A 32 -18.69 5.56 -0.30
CA LYS A 32 -18.73 5.78 -1.76
C LYS A 32 -18.93 7.26 -2.09
N ALA A 33 -19.89 7.91 -1.47
CA ALA A 33 -20.14 9.35 -1.67
C ALA A 33 -18.91 10.21 -1.29
N ALA A 34 -18.24 9.84 -0.18
CA ALA A 34 -16.99 10.48 0.22
C ALA A 34 -15.86 10.24 -0.81
N LEU A 35 -15.76 9.04 -1.38
CA LEU A 35 -14.77 8.71 -2.41
C LEU A 35 -15.01 9.52 -3.70
N GLU A 36 -16.26 9.63 -4.14
CA GLU A 36 -16.65 10.42 -5.31
C GLU A 36 -16.33 11.91 -5.12
N SER A 37 -16.53 12.44 -3.92
CA SER A 37 -16.17 13.82 -3.57
C SER A 37 -14.67 13.99 -3.25
N LYS A 38 -13.86 12.94 -3.41
CA LYS A 38 -12.42 12.89 -3.09
C LYS A 38 -12.09 13.19 -1.62
N ASN A 39 -13.06 13.03 -0.72
CA ASN A 39 -12.83 13.09 0.72
C ASN A 39 -12.28 11.74 1.21
N TYR A 40 -11.00 11.47 0.86
CA TYR A 40 -10.36 10.20 1.13
C TYR A 40 -10.28 9.86 2.62
N GLN A 41 -10.19 10.86 3.50
CA GLN A 41 -10.18 10.63 4.94
C GLN A 41 -11.52 10.09 5.44
N LEU A 42 -12.62 10.68 5.01
CA LEU A 42 -13.97 10.23 5.38
C LEU A 42 -14.26 8.85 4.75
N ALA A 43 -13.94 8.67 3.46
CA ALA A 43 -14.10 7.39 2.77
C ALA A 43 -13.32 6.26 3.48
N PHE A 44 -12.05 6.50 3.84
CA PHE A 44 -11.25 5.57 4.61
C PHE A 44 -11.92 5.18 5.94
N THR A 45 -12.39 6.18 6.70
CA THR A 45 -13.05 5.94 7.99
C THR A 45 -14.29 5.07 7.82
N LYS A 46 -15.15 5.37 6.84
CA LYS A 46 -16.40 4.63 6.61
C LYS A 46 -16.12 3.19 6.13
N PHE A 47 -15.23 3.03 5.15
CA PHE A 47 -14.86 1.70 4.63
C PHE A 47 -14.14 0.84 5.66
N SER A 48 -13.22 1.40 6.45
CA SER A 48 -12.51 0.65 7.49
C SER A 48 -13.44 0.20 8.61
N THR A 49 -14.42 1.04 9.00
CA THR A 49 -15.45 0.67 9.97
C THR A 49 -16.31 -0.48 9.43
N TYR A 50 -16.78 -0.40 8.19
CA TYR A 50 -17.52 -1.46 7.51
C TYR A 50 -16.74 -2.78 7.49
N LEU A 51 -15.48 -2.73 7.06
CA LEU A 51 -14.62 -3.91 6.99
C LEU A 51 -14.40 -4.55 8.37
N THR A 52 -14.28 -3.74 9.41
CA THR A 52 -14.16 -4.24 10.78
C THR A 52 -15.43 -4.97 11.21
N GLN A 53 -16.61 -4.42 10.91
CA GLN A 53 -17.89 -5.06 11.23
C GLN A 53 -18.13 -6.36 10.45
N THR A 54 -17.62 -6.46 9.22
CA THR A 54 -17.80 -7.59 8.31
C THR A 54 -16.61 -8.56 8.26
N ASN A 55 -15.69 -8.46 9.20
CA ASN A 55 -14.47 -9.29 9.26
C ASN A 55 -13.65 -9.26 7.95
N ASN A 56 -13.58 -8.11 7.29
CA ASN A 56 -12.81 -7.89 6.05
C ASN A 56 -13.23 -8.80 4.87
N GLN A 57 -14.49 -9.17 4.77
CA GLN A 57 -14.95 -10.09 3.71
C GLN A 57 -15.15 -9.44 2.35
N ASP A 58 -15.35 -8.14 2.27
CA ASP A 58 -15.62 -7.42 1.03
C ASP A 58 -14.32 -6.93 0.36
N SER A 59 -13.93 -7.61 -0.72
CA SER A 59 -12.72 -7.29 -1.48
C SER A 59 -12.79 -5.97 -2.24
N VAL A 60 -13.98 -5.56 -2.68
CA VAL A 60 -14.20 -4.28 -3.38
C VAL A 60 -13.99 -3.12 -2.42
N ILE A 61 -14.61 -3.21 -1.25
CA ILE A 61 -14.48 -2.18 -0.22
C ILE A 61 -13.05 -2.19 0.36
N ALA A 62 -12.43 -3.37 0.53
CA ALA A 62 -11.03 -3.45 0.96
C ALA A 62 -10.10 -2.75 -0.05
N PHE A 63 -10.25 -3.01 -1.36
CA PHE A 63 -9.47 -2.32 -2.38
C PHE A 63 -9.65 -0.79 -2.30
N ASN A 64 -10.88 -0.30 -2.24
CA ASN A 64 -11.17 1.12 -2.13
C ASN A 64 -10.63 1.74 -0.83
N CYS A 65 -10.68 1.00 0.27
CA CYS A 65 -10.09 1.40 1.54
C CYS A 65 -8.56 1.53 1.43
N GLY A 66 -7.91 0.59 0.75
CA GLY A 66 -6.47 0.65 0.44
C GLY A 66 -6.12 1.89 -0.39
N VAL A 67 -6.90 2.19 -1.42
CA VAL A 67 -6.72 3.40 -2.24
C VAL A 67 -6.87 4.67 -1.38
N CYS A 68 -7.89 4.74 -0.52
CA CYS A 68 -8.08 5.88 0.37
C CYS A 68 -6.91 6.03 1.35
N ALA A 69 -6.44 4.92 1.94
CA ALA A 69 -5.30 4.91 2.85
C ALA A 69 -4.01 5.42 2.17
N ASP A 70 -3.76 5.02 0.92
CA ASP A 70 -2.65 5.54 0.11
C ASP A 70 -2.75 7.06 -0.09
N LYS A 71 -3.92 7.56 -0.48
CA LYS A 71 -4.16 9.00 -0.68
C LYS A 71 -3.95 9.84 0.58
N ILE A 72 -4.28 9.30 1.76
CA ILE A 72 -4.08 9.99 3.05
C ILE A 72 -2.74 9.64 3.73
N LYS A 73 -1.81 9.02 2.98
CA LYS A 73 -0.45 8.72 3.44
C LYS A 73 -0.40 7.80 4.67
N LYS A 74 -1.23 6.78 4.68
CA LYS A 74 -1.24 5.69 5.67
C LYS A 74 -0.77 4.38 5.04
N PRO A 75 0.52 4.21 4.76
CA PRO A 75 1.00 3.07 3.97
C PRO A 75 0.82 1.71 4.68
N ALA A 76 0.82 1.66 6.00
CA ALA A 76 0.56 0.42 6.73
C ALA A 76 -0.90 -0.05 6.56
N ASP A 77 -1.85 0.89 6.62
CA ASP A 77 -3.26 0.59 6.37
C ASP A 77 -3.48 0.24 4.89
N ALA A 78 -2.85 0.97 3.97
CA ALA A 78 -2.92 0.67 2.54
C ALA A 78 -2.43 -0.75 2.24
N LEU A 79 -1.29 -1.15 2.80
CA LEU A 79 -0.75 -2.51 2.68
C LEU A 79 -1.76 -3.56 3.15
N LYS A 80 -2.31 -3.39 4.37
CA LYS A 80 -3.32 -4.29 4.94
C LYS A 80 -4.49 -4.52 3.99
N TYR A 81 -5.05 -3.45 3.44
CA TYR A 81 -6.26 -3.55 2.63
C TYR A 81 -6.00 -4.00 1.19
N PHE A 82 -4.85 -3.66 0.60
CA PHE A 82 -4.45 -4.24 -0.68
C PHE A 82 -4.12 -5.74 -0.56
N ASP A 83 -3.57 -6.20 0.56
CA ASP A 83 -3.38 -7.62 0.83
C ASP A 83 -4.71 -8.40 0.78
N ILE A 84 -5.77 -7.86 1.39
CA ILE A 84 -7.10 -8.46 1.32
C ILE A 84 -7.58 -8.55 -0.14
N ALA A 85 -7.41 -7.49 -0.92
CA ALA A 85 -7.81 -7.47 -2.33
C ALA A 85 -7.02 -8.50 -3.15
N VAL A 86 -5.72 -8.65 -2.91
CA VAL A 86 -4.87 -9.67 -3.56
C VAL A 86 -5.32 -11.08 -3.19
N GLN A 87 -5.51 -11.37 -1.91
CA GLN A 87 -5.94 -12.68 -1.42
C GLN A 87 -7.31 -13.09 -1.98
N LYS A 88 -8.22 -12.12 -2.12
CA LYS A 88 -9.55 -12.34 -2.71
C LYS A 88 -9.56 -12.25 -4.25
N LYS A 89 -8.42 -12.10 -4.87
CA LYS A 89 -8.23 -11.97 -6.33
C LYS A 89 -9.03 -10.83 -6.97
N TYR A 90 -9.26 -9.76 -6.24
CA TYR A 90 -9.98 -8.60 -6.75
C TYR A 90 -9.03 -7.58 -7.35
N ASN A 91 -9.30 -7.17 -8.59
CA ASN A 91 -8.55 -6.13 -9.32
C ASN A 91 -7.02 -6.31 -9.20
N LEU A 92 -6.57 -7.54 -9.44
CA LEU A 92 -5.21 -8.01 -9.12
C LEU A 92 -4.11 -7.06 -9.56
N ALA A 93 -4.16 -6.55 -10.79
CA ALA A 93 -3.14 -5.63 -11.29
C ALA A 93 -2.98 -4.40 -10.39
N ASN A 94 -4.09 -3.71 -10.10
CA ASN A 94 -4.06 -2.50 -9.29
C ASN A 94 -3.84 -2.81 -7.80
N ALA A 95 -4.30 -3.97 -7.32
CA ALA A 95 -4.05 -4.41 -5.95
C ALA A 95 -2.55 -4.67 -5.71
N TYR A 96 -1.86 -5.36 -6.61
CA TYR A 96 -0.41 -5.54 -6.55
C TYR A 96 0.36 -4.22 -6.70
N ILE A 97 -0.07 -3.32 -7.59
CA ILE A 97 0.52 -1.99 -7.73
C ILE A 97 0.38 -1.19 -6.43
N GLY A 98 -0.80 -1.18 -5.84
CA GLY A 98 -1.06 -0.50 -4.57
C GLY A 98 -0.27 -1.11 -3.41
N LYS A 99 -0.25 -2.46 -3.30
CA LYS A 99 0.55 -3.18 -2.31
C LYS A 99 2.04 -2.83 -2.44
N ALA A 100 2.58 -2.88 -3.66
CA ALA A 100 3.97 -2.51 -3.91
C ALA A 100 4.24 -1.04 -3.56
N GLY A 101 3.32 -0.12 -3.90
CA GLY A 101 3.43 1.29 -3.51
C GLY A 101 3.53 1.47 -1.99
N ALA A 102 2.66 0.82 -1.24
CA ALA A 102 2.65 0.86 0.22
C ALA A 102 3.95 0.29 0.82
N LEU A 103 4.45 -0.83 0.31
CA LEU A 103 5.72 -1.43 0.75
C LEU A 103 6.92 -0.52 0.48
N LYS A 104 6.93 0.15 -0.66
CA LYS A 104 7.96 1.14 -1.00
C LYS A 104 7.95 2.31 -0.01
N ASP A 105 6.78 2.85 0.32
CA ASP A 105 6.63 3.95 1.28
C ASP A 105 7.05 3.52 2.70
N LEU A 106 6.84 2.25 3.05
CA LEU A 106 7.31 1.63 4.29
C LEU A 106 8.80 1.25 4.26
N LYS A 107 9.49 1.44 3.14
CA LYS A 107 10.91 1.07 2.91
C LYS A 107 11.18 -0.44 3.08
N LYS A 108 10.18 -1.28 2.84
CA LYS A 108 10.25 -2.75 2.90
C LYS A 108 10.68 -3.30 1.54
N ASN A 109 11.97 -3.12 1.21
CA ASN A 109 12.47 -3.37 -0.14
C ASN A 109 12.34 -4.84 -0.58
N ASP A 110 12.61 -5.81 0.30
CA ASP A 110 12.54 -7.23 -0.05
C ASP A 110 11.10 -7.66 -0.34
N GLU A 111 10.16 -7.24 0.51
CA GLU A 111 8.72 -7.48 0.31
C GLU A 111 8.20 -6.76 -0.96
N TYR A 112 8.72 -5.57 -1.25
CA TYR A 112 8.40 -4.83 -2.46
C TYR A 112 8.79 -5.62 -3.72
N VAL A 113 10.02 -6.13 -3.78
CA VAL A 113 10.52 -6.93 -4.90
C VAL A 113 9.74 -8.24 -5.05
N ALA A 114 9.48 -8.94 -3.95
CA ALA A 114 8.66 -10.15 -3.95
C ALA A 114 7.26 -9.88 -4.50
N THR A 115 6.62 -8.79 -4.04
CA THR A 115 5.29 -8.38 -4.49
C THR A 115 5.25 -8.07 -5.99
N LEU A 116 6.30 -7.45 -6.55
CA LEU A 116 6.36 -7.19 -8.00
C LEU A 116 6.49 -8.47 -8.81
N LYS A 117 7.28 -9.44 -8.34
CA LYS A 117 7.40 -10.76 -8.98
C LYS A 117 6.05 -11.50 -8.96
N GLU A 118 5.45 -11.64 -7.77
CA GLU A 118 4.13 -12.26 -7.61
C GLU A 118 3.07 -11.59 -8.49
N GLY A 119 3.09 -10.25 -8.55
CA GLY A 119 2.16 -9.49 -9.37
C GLY A 119 2.34 -9.75 -10.87
N LEU A 120 3.57 -9.92 -11.36
CA LEU A 120 3.84 -10.26 -12.76
C LEU A 120 3.49 -11.72 -13.09
N GLU A 121 3.62 -12.63 -12.13
CA GLU A 121 3.16 -14.01 -12.27
C GLU A 121 1.62 -14.08 -12.31
N ALA A 122 0.95 -13.32 -11.46
CA ALA A 122 -0.51 -13.27 -11.39
C ALA A 122 -1.15 -12.50 -12.56
N VAL A 123 -0.46 -11.49 -13.10
CA VAL A 123 -0.93 -10.64 -14.20
C VAL A 123 0.20 -10.44 -15.22
N PRO A 124 0.51 -11.47 -16.03
CA PRO A 124 1.58 -11.41 -17.02
C PRO A 124 1.42 -10.23 -17.99
N GLY A 125 2.52 -9.57 -18.32
CA GLY A 125 2.53 -8.46 -19.27
C GLY A 125 1.99 -7.13 -18.73
N ASN A 126 1.71 -7.02 -17.45
CA ASN A 126 1.29 -5.73 -16.87
C ASN A 126 2.41 -4.70 -16.94
N LYS A 127 2.24 -3.71 -17.82
CA LYS A 127 3.25 -2.67 -18.11
C LYS A 127 3.67 -1.87 -16.88
N THR A 128 2.76 -1.63 -15.94
CA THR A 128 3.06 -0.84 -14.73
C THR A 128 3.93 -1.64 -13.77
N LEU A 129 3.59 -2.89 -13.50
CA LEU A 129 4.40 -3.78 -12.65
C LEU A 129 5.78 -4.02 -13.27
N THR A 130 5.85 -4.29 -14.59
CA THR A 130 7.12 -4.44 -15.31
C THR A 130 8.00 -3.20 -15.14
N ARG A 131 7.44 -2.00 -15.37
CA ARG A 131 8.17 -0.74 -15.20
C ARG A 131 8.62 -0.52 -13.76
N MET A 132 7.77 -0.79 -12.77
CA MET A 132 8.13 -0.65 -11.36
C MET A 132 9.30 -1.55 -11.00
N TYR A 133 9.28 -2.80 -11.48
CA TYR A 133 10.33 -3.78 -11.22
C TYR A 133 11.65 -3.42 -11.90
N ALA A 134 11.61 -3.05 -13.18
CA ALA A 134 12.80 -2.57 -13.89
C ALA A 134 13.38 -1.30 -13.23
N THR A 135 12.53 -0.34 -12.83
CA THR A 135 12.95 0.89 -12.15
C THR A 135 13.65 0.59 -10.81
N TYR A 136 13.21 -0.42 -10.08
CA TYR A 136 13.90 -0.84 -8.85
C TYR A 136 15.37 -1.18 -9.14
N TYR A 137 15.64 -2.01 -10.14
CA TYR A 137 17.02 -2.39 -10.48
C TYR A 137 17.82 -1.25 -11.09
N VAL A 138 17.20 -0.36 -11.88
CA VAL A 138 17.85 0.87 -12.34
C VAL A 138 18.34 1.70 -11.16
N ASN A 139 17.50 1.88 -10.13
CA ASN A 139 17.87 2.64 -8.94
C ASN A 139 19.00 1.96 -8.14
N GLN A 140 18.98 0.63 -8.03
CA GLN A 140 20.08 -0.13 -7.41
C GLN A 140 21.39 0.08 -8.18
N GLY A 141 21.34 0.00 -9.50
CA GLY A 141 22.51 0.27 -10.35
C GLY A 141 23.07 1.68 -10.18
N ILE A 142 22.20 2.70 -10.12
CA ILE A 142 22.60 4.09 -9.89
C ILE A 142 23.27 4.26 -8.51
N VAL A 143 22.74 3.61 -7.47
CA VAL A 143 23.32 3.63 -6.12
C VAL A 143 24.71 2.97 -6.12
N ALA A 144 24.85 1.80 -6.76
CA ALA A 144 26.12 1.10 -6.90
C ALA A 144 27.15 1.91 -7.69
N GLN A 145 26.72 2.55 -8.78
CA GLN A 145 27.58 3.42 -9.61
C GLN A 145 28.12 4.62 -8.80
N LYS A 146 27.25 5.29 -8.03
CA LYS A 146 27.68 6.36 -7.13
C LYS A 146 28.66 5.91 -6.05
N ALA A 147 28.52 4.66 -5.61
CA ALA A 147 29.45 4.00 -4.68
C ALA A 147 30.72 3.47 -5.36
N LYS A 148 30.91 3.70 -6.65
CA LYS A 148 32.02 3.19 -7.49
C LYS A 148 32.12 1.66 -7.53
N LYS A 149 31.02 0.96 -7.28
CA LYS A 149 30.89 -0.50 -7.38
C LYS A 149 30.43 -0.87 -8.78
N VAL A 150 31.39 -0.88 -9.72
CA VAL A 150 31.13 -1.01 -11.16
C VAL A 150 30.40 -2.32 -11.50
N ASP A 151 30.87 -3.45 -10.95
CA ASP A 151 30.29 -4.77 -11.24
C ASP A 151 28.84 -4.89 -10.70
N ASP A 152 28.59 -4.37 -9.49
CA ASP A 152 27.24 -4.32 -8.89
C ASP A 152 26.30 -3.45 -9.75
N ALA A 153 26.80 -2.31 -10.23
CA ALA A 153 26.04 -1.41 -11.08
C ALA A 153 25.67 -2.08 -12.42
N GLU A 154 26.66 -2.69 -13.08
CA GLU A 154 26.45 -3.42 -14.33
C GLU A 154 25.45 -4.57 -14.15
N GLY A 155 25.59 -5.35 -13.09
CA GLY A 155 24.69 -6.44 -12.75
C GLY A 155 23.25 -5.94 -12.58
N ALA A 156 23.04 -4.84 -11.85
CA ALA A 156 21.72 -4.26 -11.63
C ALA A 156 21.09 -3.74 -12.93
N PHE A 157 21.83 -3.02 -13.77
CA PHE A 157 21.30 -2.55 -15.07
C PHE A 157 20.96 -3.71 -16.02
N LYS A 158 21.75 -4.79 -16.03
CA LYS A 158 21.41 -6.01 -16.78
C LYS A 158 20.11 -6.65 -16.27
N GLN A 159 19.88 -6.68 -14.95
CA GLN A 159 18.62 -7.16 -14.38
C GLN A 159 17.43 -6.29 -14.82
N ALA A 160 17.59 -4.97 -14.84
CA ALA A 160 16.56 -4.07 -15.35
C ALA A 160 16.22 -4.36 -16.82
N LEU A 161 17.22 -4.62 -17.67
CA LEU A 161 17.04 -4.94 -19.09
C LEU A 161 16.46 -6.35 -19.31
N ALA A 162 16.74 -7.30 -18.44
CA ALA A 162 16.09 -8.62 -18.48
C ALA A 162 14.59 -8.54 -18.22
N ILE A 163 14.15 -7.57 -17.39
CA ILE A 163 12.74 -7.33 -17.08
C ILE A 163 12.08 -6.48 -18.18
N GLN A 164 12.77 -5.44 -18.63
CA GLN A 164 12.30 -4.49 -19.62
C GLN A 164 13.45 -4.19 -20.63
N PRO A 165 13.52 -4.91 -21.76
CA PRO A 165 14.64 -4.80 -22.73
C PRO A 165 14.79 -3.42 -23.35
N ASP A 166 13.70 -2.66 -23.47
CA ASP A 166 13.65 -1.31 -24.03
C ASP A 166 13.78 -0.19 -22.98
N ASN A 167 14.25 -0.52 -21.77
CA ASN A 167 14.42 0.47 -20.71
C ASN A 167 15.57 1.44 -21.02
N VAL A 168 15.22 2.63 -21.52
CA VAL A 168 16.19 3.65 -21.95
C VAL A 168 17.17 4.05 -20.83
N ASN A 169 16.68 4.14 -19.59
CA ASN A 169 17.55 4.53 -18.46
C ASN A 169 18.60 3.45 -18.18
N ALA A 170 18.21 2.16 -18.22
CA ALA A 170 19.14 1.07 -18.03
C ALA A 170 20.15 0.96 -19.17
N LEU A 171 19.71 1.14 -20.43
CA LEU A 171 20.60 1.14 -21.60
C LEU A 171 21.65 2.24 -21.53
N ASN A 172 21.23 3.47 -21.26
CA ASN A 172 22.13 4.62 -21.15
C ASN A 172 23.13 4.44 -19.98
N SER A 173 22.65 4.02 -18.82
CA SER A 173 23.49 3.83 -17.64
C SER A 173 24.51 2.70 -17.84
N LEU A 174 24.12 1.61 -18.49
CA LEU A 174 25.04 0.52 -18.81
C LEU A 174 26.12 0.97 -19.81
N GLY A 175 25.76 1.81 -20.78
CA GLY A 175 26.72 2.42 -21.71
C GLY A 175 27.76 3.26 -21.00
N VAL A 176 27.35 4.07 -20.02
CA VAL A 176 28.27 4.88 -19.20
C VAL A 176 29.20 4.03 -18.32
N VAL A 177 28.67 2.96 -17.71
CA VAL A 177 29.47 2.07 -16.86
C VAL A 177 30.55 1.33 -17.64
N LYS A 178 30.29 1.01 -18.92
CA LYS A 178 31.23 0.31 -19.81
C LYS A 178 32.18 1.25 -20.56
N ALA A 179 31.97 2.55 -20.52
CA ALA A 179 32.86 3.49 -21.18
C ALA A 179 34.25 3.45 -20.51
N PRO A 180 35.35 3.29 -21.28
CA PRO A 180 36.69 3.32 -20.70
C PRO A 180 36.91 4.68 -20.01
N LEU A 181 37.46 4.63 -18.79
CA LEU A 181 37.93 5.83 -18.11
C LEU A 181 39.15 6.35 -18.87
N HIS A 182 38.99 7.43 -19.64
CA HIS A 182 40.06 8.15 -20.29
C HIS A 182 40.71 9.14 -19.32
#